data_a88541d1ebc77721b5b043d6d4dd3472
#
_entry.id   a88541d1ebc77721b5b043d6d4dd3472
#
_cell.length_a   1.000
_cell.length_b   1.000
_cell.length_c   1.000
_cell.angle_alpha   90.00
_cell.angle_beta   90.00
_cell.angle_gamma   90.00
#
_symmetry.space_group_name_H-M   'P 1'
#
loop_
_entity.id
_entity.type
_entity.pdbx_description
1 polymer ?
#
loop_
_entity_poly.entity_id
_entity_poly.type
_entity_poly.pdbx_seq_one_letter_code
_entity_poly.pdbx_strand_id
1 'polypeptide(L)'
;TGIAHTYMAAEALVKAGEKMGITIKVETNGSGGAKNVLTAEEIKNCDGIIIAADKNVETARFDGKPVYSTKVADGIHKPEELINKIVNGEAPVFHSHSHSKEDSSSGGNESIGRQLYKHLMNGVSHMLPFVVGGGIFIAIAFLIDTIAGNAGSADFGTVNEVAAWFKTIGGVAFNVMVPILSGFIAMSIADRPGLLVGLVGGFLATSGATFAAPGGDIPSGFLGGLLAGFAGGYLLLGIEKLCDKMPASLEGIKPVLIYPLAGLGVVGVMMCAVNPIMGAINTGMTNALNAMASNEGLMIPLCALLAAMMAIDMGGPFNK
;
A
#
# COMPACT_ATOMS: atom_id res chain seq x y z
N THR A 1 7.70 2.87 1.63
CA THR A 1 8.36 3.96 2.36
C THR A 1 8.08 5.28 1.68
N GLY A 2 7.99 6.38 2.46
CA GLY A 2 7.77 7.72 1.91
C GLY A 2 8.88 8.10 0.92
N ILE A 3 8.54 8.87 -0.10
CA ILE A 3 9.45 9.26 -1.19
C ILE A 3 10.76 9.84 -0.63
N ALA A 4 10.66 10.73 0.36
CA ALA A 4 11.81 11.39 0.97
C ALA A 4 12.77 10.41 1.66
N HIS A 5 12.26 9.49 2.47
CA HIS A 5 13.10 8.53 3.20
C HIS A 5 13.90 7.60 2.29
N THR A 6 13.34 7.22 1.14
CA THR A 6 14.05 6.39 0.16
C THR A 6 15.28 7.11 -0.39
N TYR A 7 15.15 8.39 -0.76
CA TYR A 7 16.28 9.18 -1.27
C TYR A 7 17.27 9.53 -0.18
N MET A 8 16.81 9.83 1.04
CA MET A 8 17.69 10.11 2.19
C MET A 8 18.56 8.90 2.54
N ALA A 9 17.99 7.70 2.55
CA ALA A 9 18.74 6.47 2.81
C ALA A 9 19.76 6.19 1.69
N ALA A 10 19.37 6.39 0.43
CA ALA A 10 20.25 6.22 -0.72
C ALA A 10 21.45 7.18 -0.62
N GLU A 11 21.21 8.47 -0.37
CA GLU A 11 22.24 9.48 -0.24
C GLU A 11 23.18 9.22 0.96
N ALA A 12 22.61 8.82 2.10
CA ALA A 12 23.38 8.51 3.30
C ALA A 12 24.32 7.31 3.09
N LEU A 13 23.85 6.24 2.45
CA LEU A 13 24.66 5.07 2.13
C LEU A 13 25.77 5.38 1.13
N VAL A 14 25.49 6.16 0.08
CA VAL A 14 26.51 6.56 -0.91
C VAL A 14 27.59 7.41 -0.24
N LYS A 15 27.23 8.45 0.52
CA LYS A 15 28.18 9.31 1.25
C LYS A 15 29.02 8.53 2.27
N ALA A 16 28.42 7.58 2.98
CA ALA A 16 29.16 6.74 3.92
C ALA A 16 30.15 5.84 3.18
N GLY A 17 29.76 5.27 2.02
CA GLY A 17 30.65 4.49 1.18
C GLY A 17 31.85 5.30 0.67
N GLU A 18 31.60 6.49 0.14
CA GLU A 18 32.67 7.40 -0.31
C GLU A 18 33.66 7.73 0.81
N LYS A 19 33.15 8.03 2.02
CA LYS A 19 33.97 8.31 3.20
C LYS A 19 34.84 7.11 3.63
N MET A 20 34.34 5.90 3.43
CA MET A 20 35.02 4.64 3.75
C MET A 20 35.88 4.10 2.60
N GLY A 21 35.91 4.77 1.44
CA GLY A 21 36.62 4.31 0.25
C GLY A 21 35.98 3.09 -0.42
N ILE A 22 34.69 2.86 -0.20
CA ILE A 22 33.91 1.74 -0.74
C ILE A 22 32.95 2.24 -1.81
N THR A 23 32.95 1.58 -2.97
CA THR A 23 31.99 1.90 -4.04
C THR A 23 30.64 1.29 -3.75
N ILE A 24 29.60 2.12 -3.62
CA ILE A 24 28.23 1.70 -3.39
C ILE A 24 27.33 2.14 -4.54
N LYS A 25 26.64 1.21 -5.16
CA LYS A 25 25.53 1.49 -6.08
C LYS A 25 24.22 1.25 -5.38
N VAL A 26 23.32 2.24 -5.42
CA VAL A 26 22.01 2.14 -4.74
C VAL A 26 20.89 2.07 -5.77
N GLU A 27 20.12 1.00 -5.70
CA GLU A 27 18.83 0.89 -6.36
C GLU A 27 17.75 1.45 -5.42
N THR A 28 16.94 2.36 -5.91
CA THR A 28 15.82 2.91 -5.15
C THR A 28 14.49 2.36 -5.68
N ASN A 29 13.63 1.90 -4.78
CA ASN A 29 12.34 1.33 -5.12
C ASN A 29 11.23 2.11 -4.38
N GLY A 30 10.91 3.29 -4.92
CA GLY A 30 9.93 4.24 -4.37
C GLY A 30 8.59 4.18 -5.09
N SER A 31 7.72 5.17 -4.83
CA SER A 31 6.41 5.33 -5.49
C SER A 31 6.51 5.57 -7.01
N GLY A 32 7.64 6.06 -7.50
CA GLY A 32 7.93 6.22 -8.93
C GLY A 32 8.53 4.98 -9.60
N GLY A 33 8.43 3.81 -8.97
CA GLY A 33 9.03 2.56 -9.45
C GLY A 33 10.50 2.38 -9.08
N ALA A 34 11.12 1.36 -9.64
CA ALA A 34 12.54 1.07 -9.45
C ALA A 34 13.41 2.00 -10.30
N LYS A 35 14.39 2.65 -9.69
CA LYS A 35 15.38 3.48 -10.37
C LYS A 35 16.78 2.94 -10.10
N ASN A 36 17.68 3.10 -11.06
CA ASN A 36 19.07 2.68 -10.96
C ASN A 36 19.21 1.18 -10.63
N VAL A 37 18.40 0.37 -11.32
CA VAL A 37 18.29 -1.07 -11.08
C VAL A 37 19.64 -1.75 -11.19
N LEU A 38 19.95 -2.64 -10.25
CA LEU A 38 21.16 -3.43 -10.25
C LEU A 38 21.11 -4.50 -11.34
N THR A 39 22.12 -4.53 -12.18
CA THR A 39 22.24 -5.56 -13.23
C THR A 39 22.71 -6.89 -12.63
N ALA A 40 22.45 -7.99 -13.34
CA ALA A 40 22.90 -9.32 -12.91
C ALA A 40 24.44 -9.41 -12.77
N GLU A 41 25.17 -8.67 -13.61
CA GLU A 41 26.62 -8.60 -13.56
C GLU A 41 27.13 -7.82 -12.33
N GLU A 42 26.49 -6.71 -11.98
CA GLU A 42 26.81 -5.94 -10.77
C GLU A 42 26.50 -6.75 -9.49
N ILE A 43 25.38 -7.46 -9.48
CA ILE A 43 25.03 -8.37 -8.37
C ILE A 43 26.05 -9.50 -8.25
N LYS A 44 26.51 -10.07 -9.38
CA LYS A 44 27.51 -11.13 -9.38
C LYS A 44 28.86 -10.66 -8.86
N ASN A 45 29.26 -9.42 -9.14
CA ASN A 45 30.58 -8.87 -8.80
C ASN A 45 30.62 -8.15 -7.46
N CYS A 46 29.48 -7.93 -6.78
CA CYS A 46 29.50 -7.23 -5.49
C CYS A 46 29.90 -8.16 -4.34
N ASP A 47 30.50 -7.57 -3.31
CA ASP A 47 30.91 -8.27 -2.08
C ASP A 47 29.72 -8.58 -1.16
N GLY A 48 28.64 -7.80 -1.21
CA GLY A 48 27.41 -8.01 -0.45
C GLY A 48 26.34 -7.00 -0.76
N ILE A 49 25.14 -7.23 -0.23
CA ILE A 49 23.94 -6.46 -0.52
C ILE A 49 23.30 -5.99 0.79
N ILE A 50 22.97 -4.72 0.85
CA ILE A 50 22.19 -4.11 1.94
C ILE A 50 20.78 -3.81 1.45
N ILE A 51 19.77 -4.37 2.09
CA ILE A 51 18.36 -4.08 1.84
C ILE A 51 17.85 -3.21 2.99
N ALA A 52 17.78 -1.89 2.77
CA ALA A 52 17.22 -0.93 3.71
C ALA A 52 15.81 -0.53 3.26
N ALA A 53 14.81 -1.36 3.56
CA ALA A 53 13.44 -1.18 3.08
C ALA A 53 12.40 -1.61 4.12
N ASP A 54 11.26 -0.90 4.14
CA ASP A 54 10.09 -1.26 4.96
C ASP A 54 9.00 -1.96 4.14
N LYS A 55 9.27 -2.23 2.86
CA LYS A 55 8.41 -3.02 1.97
C LYS A 55 9.15 -4.26 1.47
N ASN A 56 8.41 -5.24 0.96
CA ASN A 56 9.01 -6.40 0.33
C ASN A 56 9.78 -6.01 -0.92
N VAL A 57 11.02 -6.51 -1.02
CA VAL A 57 11.92 -6.34 -2.16
C VAL A 57 12.13 -7.71 -2.79
N GLU A 58 12.17 -7.77 -4.12
CA GLU A 58 12.44 -9.01 -4.85
C GLU A 58 13.88 -9.47 -4.58
N THR A 59 14.02 -10.46 -3.70
CA THR A 59 15.32 -10.94 -3.20
C THR A 59 15.86 -12.15 -3.97
N ALA A 60 15.01 -12.83 -4.75
CA ALA A 60 15.40 -14.03 -5.51
C ALA A 60 16.64 -13.83 -6.41
N ARG A 61 16.83 -12.61 -6.94
CA ARG A 61 17.98 -12.23 -7.76
C ARG A 61 19.30 -12.12 -7.01
N PHE A 62 19.29 -12.19 -5.68
CA PHE A 62 20.46 -12.09 -4.80
C PHE A 62 20.94 -13.46 -4.29
N ASP A 63 20.49 -14.54 -4.91
CA ASP A 63 20.87 -15.90 -4.52
C ASP A 63 22.38 -16.08 -4.49
N GLY A 64 22.87 -16.72 -3.42
CA GLY A 64 24.29 -16.97 -3.21
C GLY A 64 25.12 -15.76 -2.75
N LYS A 65 24.50 -14.60 -2.47
CA LYS A 65 25.19 -13.40 -1.99
C LYS A 65 24.97 -13.14 -0.50
N PRO A 66 25.95 -12.52 0.21
CA PRO A 66 25.72 -11.99 1.54
C PRO A 66 24.67 -10.87 1.48
N VAL A 67 23.54 -11.03 2.20
CA VAL A 67 22.45 -10.05 2.20
C VAL A 67 22.13 -9.66 3.64
N TYR A 68 22.20 -8.36 3.92
CA TYR A 68 21.78 -7.78 5.20
C TYR A 68 20.51 -6.96 5.01
N SER A 69 19.42 -7.38 5.63
CA SER A 69 18.11 -6.71 5.52
C SER A 69 17.78 -5.93 6.79
N THR A 70 17.37 -4.67 6.64
CA THR A 70 17.05 -3.76 7.74
C THR A 70 15.96 -2.76 7.35
N LYS A 71 15.55 -1.88 8.29
CA LYS A 71 14.60 -0.80 8.04
C LYS A 71 15.25 0.33 7.27
N VAL A 72 14.44 1.10 6.51
CA VAL A 72 14.93 2.31 5.82
C VAL A 72 15.55 3.33 6.78
N ALA A 73 15.01 3.45 7.99
CA ALA A 73 15.53 4.34 9.03
C ALA A 73 16.99 4.03 9.42
N ASP A 74 17.37 2.75 9.48
CA ASP A 74 18.75 2.37 9.75
C ASP A 74 19.68 2.76 8.60
N GLY A 75 19.20 2.69 7.34
CA GLY A 75 19.94 3.19 6.18
C GLY A 75 20.20 4.68 6.21
N ILE A 76 19.33 5.46 6.89
CA ILE A 76 19.51 6.90 7.08
C ILE A 76 20.47 7.21 8.24
N HIS A 77 20.25 6.56 9.39
CA HIS A 77 20.90 6.94 10.65
C HIS A 77 22.18 6.17 10.96
N LYS A 78 22.37 4.98 10.37
CA LYS A 78 23.48 4.06 10.66
C LYS A 78 24.14 3.48 9.41
N PRO A 79 24.39 4.28 8.36
CA PRO A 79 24.88 3.75 7.09
C PRO A 79 26.28 3.11 7.24
N GLU A 80 27.19 3.71 8.01
CA GLU A 80 28.54 3.17 8.25
C GLU A 80 28.51 1.81 8.97
N GLU A 81 27.60 1.64 9.94
CA GLU A 81 27.43 0.35 10.65
C GLU A 81 26.96 -0.75 9.68
N LEU A 82 26.02 -0.43 8.80
CA LEU A 82 25.50 -1.37 7.80
C LEU A 82 26.58 -1.80 6.80
N ILE A 83 27.40 -0.87 6.34
CA ILE A 83 28.52 -1.15 5.44
C ILE A 83 29.54 -2.05 6.15
N ASN A 84 29.89 -1.75 7.40
CA ASN A 84 30.82 -2.55 8.18
C ASN A 84 30.34 -4.00 8.39
N LYS A 85 29.05 -4.24 8.57
CA LYS A 85 28.48 -5.59 8.66
C LYS A 85 28.71 -6.43 7.41
N ILE A 86 28.66 -5.79 6.23
CA ILE A 86 29.00 -6.47 4.97
C ILE A 86 30.53 -6.75 4.91
N VAL A 87 31.34 -5.72 5.17
CA VAL A 87 32.80 -5.82 5.09
C VAL A 87 33.38 -6.86 6.07
N ASN A 88 32.80 -6.93 7.27
CA ASN A 88 33.21 -7.87 8.31
C ASN A 88 32.68 -9.29 8.07
N GLY A 89 31.86 -9.52 7.04
CA GLY A 89 31.29 -10.84 6.77
C GLY A 89 30.18 -11.28 7.74
N GLU A 90 29.56 -10.32 8.45
CA GLU A 90 28.46 -10.59 9.38
C GLU A 90 27.11 -10.83 8.70
N ALA A 91 27.02 -10.55 7.39
CA ALA A 91 25.81 -10.76 6.62
C ALA A 91 25.65 -12.24 6.21
N PRO A 92 24.49 -12.86 6.46
CA PRO A 92 24.24 -14.23 6.04
C PRO A 92 24.18 -14.35 4.51
N VAL A 93 24.67 -15.46 3.97
CA VAL A 93 24.52 -15.75 2.53
C VAL A 93 23.07 -16.14 2.27
N PHE A 94 22.45 -15.42 1.34
CA PHE A 94 21.07 -15.66 0.93
C PHE A 94 21.00 -16.81 -0.06
N HIS A 95 20.15 -17.81 0.21
CA HIS A 95 19.89 -18.94 -0.69
C HIS A 95 18.41 -18.96 -1.07
N SER A 96 18.14 -18.72 -2.36
CA SER A 96 16.81 -18.87 -2.92
C SER A 96 16.55 -20.35 -3.23
N HIS A 97 15.85 -21.05 -2.35
CA HIS A 97 15.30 -22.37 -2.70
C HIS A 97 14.13 -22.14 -3.67
N SER A 98 14.29 -22.66 -4.90
CA SER A 98 13.22 -22.76 -5.87
C SER A 98 12.14 -23.70 -5.34
N HIS A 99 11.16 -23.14 -4.72
CA HIS A 99 9.76 -23.50 -4.56
C HIS A 99 9.15 -22.74 -3.39
N SER A 100 8.21 -21.87 -3.71
CA SER A 100 7.09 -21.44 -2.87
C SER A 100 7.39 -21.05 -1.42
N LYS A 101 7.01 -19.84 -1.11
CA LYS A 101 7.01 -19.17 0.18
C LYS A 101 8.33 -18.55 0.59
N GLU A 102 8.42 -17.27 0.31
CA GLU A 102 9.30 -16.36 1.02
C GLU A 102 9.03 -16.45 2.52
N ASP A 103 9.77 -17.34 3.19
CA ASP A 103 10.07 -17.12 4.57
C ASP A 103 11.08 -15.97 4.62
N SER A 104 10.63 -14.82 5.05
CA SER A 104 11.45 -13.69 5.46
C SER A 104 12.22 -14.09 6.74
N SER A 105 13.23 -14.92 6.55
CA SER A 105 14.17 -15.29 7.60
C SER A 105 15.41 -14.41 7.55
N SER A 106 15.25 -13.15 7.96
CA SER A 106 16.29 -12.48 8.71
C SER A 106 16.05 -12.85 10.16
N GLY A 107 16.99 -13.56 10.79
CA GLY A 107 16.88 -14.13 12.13
C GLY A 107 16.37 -13.15 13.19
N GLY A 108 15.19 -13.44 13.69
CA GLY A 108 14.47 -12.70 14.71
C GLY A 108 12.99 -12.74 14.37
N ASN A 109 12.18 -13.30 15.27
CA ASN A 109 10.72 -13.34 15.18
C ASN A 109 10.18 -11.96 14.74
N GLU A 110 9.96 -11.74 13.43
CA GLU A 110 9.32 -10.50 12.98
C GLU A 110 7.93 -10.45 13.62
N SER A 111 7.71 -9.43 14.43
CA SER A 111 6.44 -9.21 15.09
C SER A 111 5.33 -9.14 14.02
N ILE A 112 4.21 -9.82 14.26
CA ILE A 112 3.02 -9.81 13.39
C ILE A 112 2.65 -8.38 12.99
N GLY A 113 2.77 -7.41 13.91
CA GLY A 113 2.52 -6.01 13.63
C GLY A 113 3.45 -5.42 12.56
N ARG A 114 4.71 -5.86 12.49
CA ARG A 114 5.65 -5.40 11.46
C ARG A 114 5.30 -5.96 10.07
N GLN A 115 4.85 -7.21 10.00
CA GLN A 115 4.38 -7.81 8.74
C GLN A 115 3.14 -7.10 8.23
N LEU A 116 2.15 -6.87 9.10
CA LEU A 116 0.94 -6.11 8.76
C LEU A 116 1.28 -4.69 8.27
N TYR A 117 2.22 -4.02 8.94
CA TYR A 117 2.70 -2.71 8.52
C TYR A 117 3.35 -2.73 7.13
N LYS A 118 4.17 -3.75 6.81
CA LYS A 118 4.77 -3.90 5.47
C LYS A 118 3.70 -4.05 4.38
N HIS A 119 2.70 -4.91 4.60
CA HIS A 119 1.61 -5.10 3.65
C HIS A 119 0.79 -3.83 3.46
N LEU A 120 0.48 -3.12 4.57
CA LEU A 120 -0.21 -1.83 4.54
C LEU A 120 0.58 -0.80 3.71
N MET A 121 1.88 -0.66 4.00
CA MET A 121 2.73 0.32 3.29
C MET A 121 2.91 -0.01 1.82
N ASN A 122 2.86 -1.30 1.43
CA ASN A 122 2.82 -1.68 0.04
C ASN A 122 1.56 -1.14 -0.65
N GLY A 123 0.38 -1.34 -0.06
CA GLY A 123 -0.88 -0.80 -0.56
C GLY A 123 -0.89 0.73 -0.66
N VAL A 124 -0.47 1.41 0.41
CA VAL A 124 -0.38 2.88 0.47
C VAL A 124 0.54 3.43 -0.62
N SER A 125 1.71 2.80 -0.85
CA SER A 125 2.67 3.25 -1.87
C SER A 125 2.08 3.24 -3.28
N HIS A 126 1.24 2.26 -3.60
CA HIS A 126 0.59 2.15 -4.90
C HIS A 126 -0.65 3.06 -5.03
N MET A 127 -1.29 3.38 -3.91
CA MET A 127 -2.43 4.30 -3.86
C MET A 127 -2.01 5.77 -4.04
N LEU A 128 -0.84 6.18 -3.52
CA LEU A 128 -0.39 7.57 -3.49
C LEU A 128 -0.46 8.30 -4.84
N PRO A 129 -0.02 7.73 -5.99
CA PRO A 129 -0.13 8.41 -7.28
C PRO A 129 -1.56 8.78 -7.66
N PHE A 130 -2.54 7.96 -7.31
CA PHE A 130 -3.96 8.22 -7.59
C PHE A 130 -4.48 9.38 -6.73
N VAL A 131 -4.08 9.42 -5.46
CA VAL A 131 -4.45 10.51 -4.53
C VAL A 131 -3.83 11.83 -4.99
N VAL A 132 -2.53 11.84 -5.28
CA VAL A 132 -1.80 13.05 -5.69
C VAL A 132 -2.29 13.54 -7.05
N GLY A 133 -2.34 12.66 -8.04
CA GLY A 133 -2.81 13.00 -9.38
C GLY A 133 -4.27 13.46 -9.39
N GLY A 134 -5.16 12.68 -8.76
CA GLY A 134 -6.57 13.03 -8.65
C GLY A 134 -6.80 14.35 -7.91
N GLY A 135 -6.08 14.56 -6.79
CA GLY A 135 -6.14 15.79 -6.00
C GLY A 135 -5.71 17.03 -6.78
N ILE A 136 -4.64 16.93 -7.58
CA ILE A 136 -4.19 18.03 -8.43
C ILE A 136 -5.26 18.39 -9.48
N PHE A 137 -5.86 17.39 -10.12
CA PHE A 137 -6.92 17.62 -11.09
C PHE A 137 -8.16 18.30 -10.47
N ILE A 138 -8.58 17.86 -9.27
CA ILE A 138 -9.68 18.50 -8.53
C ILE A 138 -9.31 19.93 -8.12
N ALA A 139 -8.07 20.17 -7.69
CA ALA A 139 -7.59 21.51 -7.34
C ALA A 139 -7.59 22.45 -8.55
N ILE A 140 -7.20 21.97 -9.73
CA ILE A 140 -7.28 22.73 -10.98
C ILE A 140 -8.74 23.08 -11.31
N ALA A 141 -9.67 22.15 -11.12
CA ALA A 141 -11.09 22.42 -11.33
C ALA A 141 -11.60 23.58 -10.44
N PHE A 142 -11.26 23.55 -9.16
CA PHE A 142 -11.59 24.62 -8.23
C PHE A 142 -10.93 25.96 -8.60
N LEU A 143 -9.67 25.91 -9.05
CA LEU A 143 -8.96 27.11 -9.49
C LEU A 143 -9.64 27.76 -10.71
N ILE A 144 -10.05 26.97 -11.71
CA ILE A 144 -10.74 27.44 -12.90
C ILE A 144 -12.05 28.14 -12.51
N ASP A 145 -12.87 27.51 -11.66
CA ASP A 145 -14.13 28.10 -11.23
C ASP A 145 -13.93 29.33 -10.34
N THR A 146 -12.85 29.40 -9.56
CA THR A 146 -12.49 30.59 -8.79
C THR A 146 -12.16 31.75 -9.71
N ILE A 147 -11.32 31.53 -10.75
CA ILE A 147 -10.96 32.55 -11.74
C ILE A 147 -12.19 33.01 -12.53
N ALA A 148 -13.13 32.11 -12.81
CA ALA A 148 -14.39 32.41 -13.50
C ALA A 148 -15.39 33.16 -12.59
N GLY A 149 -15.08 33.44 -11.33
CA GLY A 149 -15.96 34.17 -10.39
C GLY A 149 -17.04 33.32 -9.73
N ASN A 150 -16.95 31.99 -9.84
CA ASN A 150 -17.97 31.04 -9.34
C ASN A 150 -17.69 30.49 -7.93
N ALA A 151 -16.77 31.11 -7.17
CA ALA A 151 -16.32 30.60 -5.86
C ALA A 151 -17.43 30.44 -4.79
N GLY A 152 -18.57 31.12 -4.96
CA GLY A 152 -19.73 31.01 -4.05
C GLY A 152 -20.85 30.09 -4.56
N SER A 153 -20.67 29.41 -5.69
CA SER A 153 -21.68 28.52 -6.26
C SER A 153 -21.81 27.22 -5.48
N ALA A 154 -23.04 26.69 -5.36
CA ALA A 154 -23.29 25.36 -4.81
C ALA A 154 -22.61 24.24 -5.64
N ASP A 155 -22.45 24.48 -6.96
CA ASP A 155 -21.82 23.55 -7.89
C ASP A 155 -20.33 23.84 -8.14
N PHE A 156 -19.66 24.48 -7.19
CA PHE A 156 -18.25 24.87 -7.27
C PHE A 156 -17.33 23.72 -7.72
N GLY A 157 -16.52 23.98 -8.70
CA GLY A 157 -15.67 23.01 -9.37
C GLY A 157 -16.33 22.28 -10.56
N THR A 158 -17.61 22.58 -10.86
CA THR A 158 -18.35 22.02 -12.01
C THR A 158 -19.20 23.04 -12.77
N VAL A 159 -19.15 24.31 -12.39
CA VAL A 159 -19.92 25.38 -13.05
C VAL A 159 -19.39 25.63 -14.46
N ASN A 160 -18.08 25.65 -14.61
CA ASN A 160 -17.43 25.74 -15.90
C ASN A 160 -17.24 24.34 -16.51
N GLU A 161 -17.53 24.14 -17.80
CA GLU A 161 -17.39 22.85 -18.48
C GLU A 161 -15.96 22.27 -18.38
N VAL A 162 -14.94 23.13 -18.47
CA VAL A 162 -13.54 22.72 -18.33
C VAL A 162 -13.24 22.31 -16.90
N ALA A 163 -13.74 23.04 -15.91
CA ALA A 163 -13.63 22.67 -14.50
C ALA A 163 -14.29 21.32 -14.22
N ALA A 164 -15.51 21.11 -14.74
CA ALA A 164 -16.23 19.84 -14.61
C ALA A 164 -15.45 18.67 -15.20
N TRP A 165 -14.80 18.86 -16.34
CA TRP A 165 -13.94 17.84 -16.96
C TRP A 165 -12.76 17.46 -16.06
N PHE A 166 -12.02 18.44 -15.52
CA PHE A 166 -10.93 18.19 -14.58
C PHE A 166 -11.41 17.50 -13.29
N LYS A 167 -12.53 17.96 -12.73
CA LYS A 167 -13.13 17.37 -11.52
C LYS A 167 -13.56 15.92 -11.75
N THR A 168 -14.09 15.60 -12.92
CA THR A 168 -14.50 14.24 -13.29
C THR A 168 -13.29 13.30 -13.35
N ILE A 169 -12.21 13.69 -14.02
CA ILE A 169 -10.99 12.88 -14.09
C ILE A 169 -10.39 12.66 -12.69
N GLY A 170 -10.27 13.74 -11.92
CA GLY A 170 -9.78 13.65 -10.55
C GLY A 170 -10.66 12.75 -9.67
N GLY A 171 -11.99 12.86 -9.80
CA GLY A 171 -12.95 12.03 -9.09
C GLY A 171 -12.81 10.54 -9.41
N VAL A 172 -12.62 10.19 -10.70
CA VAL A 172 -12.36 8.78 -11.09
C VAL A 172 -11.09 8.26 -10.43
N ALA A 173 -10.00 9.04 -10.39
CA ALA A 173 -8.77 8.64 -9.71
C ALA A 173 -8.99 8.42 -8.20
N PHE A 174 -9.77 9.28 -7.54
CA PHE A 174 -10.14 9.12 -6.12
C PHE A 174 -11.03 7.89 -5.88
N ASN A 175 -11.97 7.59 -6.77
CA ASN A 175 -12.87 6.46 -6.62
C ASN A 175 -12.16 5.09 -6.66
N VAL A 176 -11.02 5.00 -7.37
CA VAL A 176 -10.22 3.76 -7.41
C VAL A 176 -9.19 3.67 -6.28
N MET A 177 -9.04 4.70 -5.45
CA MET A 177 -8.05 4.77 -4.38
C MET A 177 -8.17 3.58 -3.40
N VAL A 178 -9.36 3.33 -2.87
CA VAL A 178 -9.62 2.24 -1.91
C VAL A 178 -9.45 0.86 -2.54
N PRO A 179 -10.01 0.58 -3.73
CA PRO A 179 -9.73 -0.65 -4.46
C PRO A 179 -8.25 -0.92 -4.72
N ILE A 180 -7.49 0.10 -5.12
CA ILE A 180 -6.03 -0.01 -5.34
C ILE A 180 -5.32 -0.35 -4.02
N LEU A 181 -5.61 0.37 -2.93
CA LEU A 181 -5.06 0.08 -1.61
C LEU A 181 -5.30 -1.39 -1.23
N SER A 182 -6.56 -1.82 -1.27
CA SER A 182 -6.99 -3.18 -0.92
C SER A 182 -6.33 -4.24 -1.81
N GLY A 183 -6.30 -4.00 -3.13
CA GLY A 183 -5.69 -4.90 -4.10
C GLY A 183 -4.21 -5.12 -3.87
N PHE A 184 -3.44 -4.05 -3.61
CA PHE A 184 -2.00 -4.16 -3.39
C PHE A 184 -1.63 -4.65 -1.98
N ILE A 185 -2.49 -4.47 -0.97
CA ILE A 185 -2.35 -5.16 0.32
C ILE A 185 -2.50 -6.67 0.10
N ALA A 186 -3.59 -7.12 -0.54
CA ALA A 186 -3.85 -8.53 -0.80
C ALA A 186 -2.78 -9.14 -1.72
N MET A 187 -2.29 -8.41 -2.72
CA MET A 187 -1.17 -8.82 -3.57
C MET A 187 0.13 -8.99 -2.77
N SER A 188 0.38 -8.14 -1.79
CA SER A 188 1.55 -8.27 -0.91
C SER A 188 1.47 -9.50 0.01
N ILE A 189 0.27 -10.06 0.22
CA ILE A 189 0.04 -11.24 1.06
C ILE A 189 0.02 -12.53 0.23
N ALA A 190 -0.72 -12.54 -0.89
CA ALA A 190 -1.03 -13.72 -1.69
C ALA A 190 -0.63 -13.57 -3.17
N ASP A 191 0.39 -12.76 -3.46
CA ASP A 191 0.91 -12.54 -4.81
C ASP A 191 -0.16 -12.09 -5.84
N ARG A 192 0.07 -12.40 -7.12
CA ARG A 192 -0.77 -11.95 -8.24
C ARG A 192 -2.25 -12.31 -8.11
N PRO A 193 -2.64 -13.52 -7.67
CA PRO A 193 -4.06 -13.84 -7.44
C PRO A 193 -4.70 -12.94 -6.38
N GLY A 194 -3.93 -12.50 -5.38
CA GLY A 194 -4.38 -11.59 -4.33
C GLY A 194 -4.85 -10.25 -4.85
N LEU A 195 -4.21 -9.72 -5.90
CA LEU A 195 -4.59 -8.44 -6.49
C LEU A 195 -6.07 -8.41 -6.90
N LEU A 196 -6.54 -9.42 -7.60
CA LEU A 196 -7.93 -9.51 -8.05
C LEU A 196 -8.90 -9.51 -6.87
N VAL A 197 -8.62 -10.36 -5.88
CA VAL A 197 -9.49 -10.56 -4.70
C VAL A 197 -9.57 -9.28 -3.87
N GLY A 198 -8.41 -8.65 -3.60
CA GLY A 198 -8.36 -7.41 -2.85
C GLY A 198 -9.01 -6.24 -3.59
N LEU A 199 -8.77 -6.11 -4.91
CA LEU A 199 -9.32 -5.03 -5.71
C LEU A 199 -10.85 -5.10 -5.77
N VAL A 200 -11.42 -6.28 -6.01
CA VAL A 200 -12.88 -6.47 -6.01
C VAL A 200 -13.45 -6.27 -4.61
N GLY A 201 -12.78 -6.79 -3.56
CA GLY A 201 -13.15 -6.52 -2.17
C GLY A 201 -13.18 -5.02 -1.84
N GLY A 202 -12.21 -4.25 -2.33
CA GLY A 202 -12.17 -2.79 -2.20
C GLY A 202 -13.33 -2.10 -2.92
N PHE A 203 -13.71 -2.54 -4.11
CA PHE A 203 -14.90 -2.04 -4.80
C PHE A 203 -16.18 -2.37 -4.03
N LEU A 204 -16.31 -3.57 -3.47
CA LEU A 204 -17.45 -3.94 -2.62
C LEU A 204 -17.51 -3.09 -1.33
N ALA A 205 -16.36 -2.70 -0.79
CA ALA A 205 -16.29 -1.80 0.36
C ALA A 205 -16.78 -0.39 0.01
N THR A 206 -16.38 0.13 -1.14
CA THR A 206 -16.79 1.48 -1.58
C THR A 206 -18.23 1.53 -2.05
N SER A 207 -18.75 0.49 -2.68
CA SER A 207 -20.17 0.40 -3.04
C SER A 207 -21.08 0.14 -1.85
N GLY A 208 -20.57 -0.49 -0.78
CA GLY A 208 -21.37 -0.88 0.38
C GLY A 208 -22.32 -2.04 0.10
N ALA A 209 -21.95 -2.94 -0.81
CA ALA A 209 -22.77 -4.11 -1.16
C ALA A 209 -23.00 -5.02 0.06
N THR A 210 -24.27 -5.41 0.26
CA THR A 210 -24.71 -6.30 1.34
C THR A 210 -25.61 -7.40 0.77
N PHE A 211 -25.91 -8.44 1.55
CA PHE A 211 -26.88 -9.45 1.13
C PHE A 211 -28.29 -8.90 0.93
N ALA A 212 -28.67 -7.86 1.68
CA ALA A 212 -29.97 -7.22 1.56
C ALA A 212 -30.02 -6.19 0.40
N ALA A 213 -28.89 -5.55 0.10
CA ALA A 213 -28.75 -4.56 -0.95
C ALA A 213 -27.49 -4.86 -1.80
N PRO A 214 -27.59 -5.77 -2.79
CA PRO A 214 -26.43 -6.15 -3.62
C PRO A 214 -25.83 -5.00 -4.43
N GLY A 215 -26.64 -3.97 -4.75
CA GLY A 215 -26.18 -2.75 -5.44
C GLY A 215 -25.41 -1.77 -4.55
N GLY A 216 -25.38 -2.01 -3.26
CA GLY A 216 -24.73 -1.16 -2.26
C GLY A 216 -25.69 -0.13 -1.65
N ASP A 217 -25.58 0.06 -0.35
CA ASP A 217 -26.41 1.01 0.43
C ASP A 217 -25.57 1.73 1.51
N ILE A 218 -24.69 0.99 2.18
CA ILE A 218 -23.91 1.51 3.31
C ILE A 218 -22.42 1.32 3.02
N PRO A 219 -21.76 2.30 2.37
CA PRO A 219 -20.33 2.22 2.09
C PRO A 219 -19.50 2.04 3.38
N SER A 220 -18.71 0.99 3.43
CA SER A 220 -17.76 0.76 4.52
C SER A 220 -16.45 1.54 4.33
N GLY A 221 -16.29 2.16 3.16
CA GLY A 221 -15.23 3.09 2.84
C GLY A 221 -13.83 2.53 3.01
N PHE A 222 -12.95 3.37 3.55
CA PHE A 222 -11.53 3.05 3.73
C PHE A 222 -11.30 1.87 4.68
N LEU A 223 -12.04 1.84 5.81
CA LEU A 223 -11.93 0.74 6.79
C LEU A 223 -12.32 -0.61 6.19
N GLY A 224 -13.42 -0.63 5.43
CA GLY A 224 -13.83 -1.83 4.69
C GLY A 224 -12.80 -2.27 3.66
N GLY A 225 -12.19 -1.32 2.95
CA GLY A 225 -11.13 -1.59 1.99
C GLY A 225 -9.86 -2.17 2.62
N LEU A 226 -9.43 -1.66 3.78
CA LEU A 226 -8.32 -2.24 4.54
C LEU A 226 -8.64 -3.69 4.92
N LEU A 227 -9.81 -3.93 5.47
CA LEU A 227 -10.23 -5.27 5.87
C LEU A 227 -10.32 -6.19 4.68
N ALA A 228 -10.87 -5.74 3.55
CA ALA A 228 -10.92 -6.51 2.30
C ALA A 228 -9.52 -6.91 1.82
N GLY A 229 -8.55 -5.99 1.88
CA GLY A 229 -7.16 -6.26 1.50
C GLY A 229 -6.49 -7.33 2.37
N PHE A 230 -6.54 -7.14 3.68
CA PHE A 230 -5.93 -8.09 4.61
C PHE A 230 -6.66 -9.42 4.65
N ALA A 231 -7.95 -9.41 4.95
CA ALA A 231 -8.73 -10.63 5.07
C ALA A 231 -8.82 -11.38 3.73
N GLY A 232 -9.04 -10.66 2.62
CA GLY A 232 -9.06 -11.24 1.28
C GLY A 232 -7.74 -11.92 0.92
N GLY A 233 -6.60 -11.28 1.21
CA GLY A 233 -5.27 -11.86 0.99
C GLY A 233 -5.04 -13.13 1.81
N TYR A 234 -5.31 -13.11 3.12
CA TYR A 234 -5.13 -14.29 3.97
C TYR A 234 -6.12 -15.41 3.65
N LEU A 235 -7.37 -15.09 3.30
CA LEU A 235 -8.35 -16.09 2.86
C LEU A 235 -7.89 -16.77 1.57
N LEU A 236 -7.34 -16.01 0.64
CA LEU A 236 -6.79 -16.59 -0.60
C LEU A 236 -5.61 -17.50 -0.33
N LEU A 237 -4.67 -17.14 0.56
CA LEU A 237 -3.62 -18.06 1.00
C LEU A 237 -4.19 -19.36 1.61
N GLY A 238 -5.30 -19.28 2.32
CA GLY A 238 -6.02 -20.46 2.82
C GLY A 238 -6.54 -21.34 1.68
N ILE A 239 -7.11 -20.72 0.64
CA ILE A 239 -7.58 -21.41 -0.58
C ILE A 239 -6.42 -22.07 -1.31
N GLU A 240 -5.29 -21.39 -1.49
CA GLU A 240 -4.08 -21.92 -2.12
C GLU A 240 -3.59 -23.18 -1.40
N LYS A 241 -3.46 -23.13 -0.06
CA LYS A 241 -3.09 -24.31 0.76
C LYS A 241 -4.07 -25.47 0.63
N LEU A 242 -5.36 -25.17 0.48
CA LEU A 242 -6.37 -26.20 0.27
C LEU A 242 -6.23 -26.86 -1.11
N CYS A 243 -5.86 -26.05 -2.12
CA CYS A 243 -5.65 -26.50 -3.49
C CYS A 243 -4.31 -27.22 -3.67
N ASP A 244 -3.35 -27.13 -2.76
CA ASP A 244 -2.11 -27.90 -2.79
C ASP A 244 -2.33 -29.41 -2.79
N LYS A 245 -3.47 -29.87 -2.21
CA LYS A 245 -3.87 -31.28 -2.17
C LYS A 245 -4.48 -31.79 -3.48
N MET A 246 -4.67 -30.92 -4.48
CA MET A 246 -5.27 -31.29 -5.76
C MET A 246 -4.23 -31.97 -6.68
N PRO A 247 -4.68 -32.89 -7.59
CA PRO A 247 -3.80 -33.59 -8.51
C PRO A 247 -2.97 -32.64 -9.38
N ALA A 248 -1.72 -33.03 -9.70
CA ALA A 248 -0.80 -32.26 -10.54
C ALA A 248 -1.35 -31.94 -11.95
N SER A 249 -2.30 -32.74 -12.46
CA SER A 249 -2.97 -32.48 -13.74
C SER A 249 -3.78 -31.19 -13.78
N LEU A 250 -4.17 -30.63 -12.61
CA LEU A 250 -4.93 -29.38 -12.48
C LEU A 250 -4.05 -28.16 -12.16
N GLU A 251 -2.74 -28.32 -12.06
CA GLU A 251 -1.82 -27.28 -11.59
C GLU A 251 -1.84 -26.03 -12.48
N GLY A 252 -1.94 -26.18 -13.80
CA GLY A 252 -2.06 -25.08 -14.75
C GLY A 252 -3.39 -24.31 -14.68
N ILE A 253 -4.45 -24.95 -14.17
CA ILE A 253 -5.78 -24.33 -14.08
C ILE A 253 -5.97 -23.59 -12.74
N LYS A 254 -5.23 -23.94 -11.68
CA LYS A 254 -5.32 -23.32 -10.37
C LYS A 254 -5.24 -21.79 -10.42
N PRO A 255 -4.18 -21.15 -10.96
CA PRO A 255 -4.03 -19.70 -10.92
C PRO A 255 -4.97 -18.95 -11.85
N VAL A 256 -5.46 -19.59 -12.92
CA VAL A 256 -6.28 -18.95 -13.97
C VAL A 256 -7.77 -19.03 -13.64
N LEU A 257 -8.23 -20.11 -13.06
CA LEU A 257 -9.65 -20.37 -12.83
C LEU A 257 -9.99 -20.54 -11.36
N ILE A 258 -9.28 -21.42 -10.64
CA ILE A 258 -9.68 -21.82 -9.28
C ILE A 258 -9.47 -20.69 -8.29
N TYR A 259 -8.30 -20.08 -8.24
CA TYR A 259 -7.99 -18.98 -7.32
C TYR A 259 -8.86 -17.75 -7.57
N PRO A 260 -9.03 -17.26 -8.81
CA PRO A 260 -9.95 -16.17 -9.08
C PRO A 260 -11.40 -16.48 -8.69
N LEU A 261 -11.93 -17.62 -9.09
CA LEU A 261 -13.33 -17.96 -8.84
C LEU A 261 -13.62 -18.17 -7.35
N ALA A 262 -12.81 -18.96 -6.68
CA ALA A 262 -12.96 -19.22 -5.25
C ALA A 262 -12.67 -17.96 -4.42
N GLY A 263 -11.62 -17.21 -4.79
CA GLY A 263 -11.25 -15.97 -4.12
C GLY A 263 -12.34 -14.90 -4.22
N LEU A 264 -12.91 -14.68 -5.41
CA LEU A 264 -14.04 -13.76 -5.60
C LEU A 264 -15.27 -14.17 -4.83
N GLY A 265 -15.61 -15.48 -4.84
CA GLY A 265 -16.75 -16.01 -4.08
C GLY A 265 -16.60 -15.76 -2.59
N VAL A 266 -15.43 -16.11 -2.03
CA VAL A 266 -15.17 -15.96 -0.59
C VAL A 266 -15.09 -14.48 -0.18
N VAL A 267 -14.39 -13.63 -0.92
CA VAL A 267 -14.31 -12.19 -0.58
C VAL A 267 -15.66 -11.51 -0.75
N GLY A 268 -16.44 -11.89 -1.77
CA GLY A 268 -17.78 -11.36 -1.98
C GLY A 268 -18.70 -11.64 -0.79
N VAL A 269 -18.76 -12.91 -0.36
CA VAL A 269 -19.55 -13.32 0.83
C VAL A 269 -19.04 -12.60 2.09
N MET A 270 -17.74 -12.57 2.29
CA MET A 270 -17.14 -11.90 3.43
C MET A 270 -17.51 -10.41 3.46
N MET A 271 -17.36 -9.69 2.34
CA MET A 271 -17.64 -8.25 2.29
C MET A 271 -19.14 -7.96 2.47
N CYS A 272 -20.03 -8.76 1.90
CA CYS A 272 -21.47 -8.63 2.14
C CYS A 272 -21.87 -8.81 3.62
N ALA A 273 -21.14 -9.64 4.36
CA ALA A 273 -21.36 -9.83 5.80
C ALA A 273 -20.73 -8.71 6.65
N VAL A 274 -19.59 -8.16 6.22
CA VAL A 274 -18.81 -7.18 6.99
C VAL A 274 -19.22 -5.74 6.70
N ASN A 275 -19.66 -5.42 5.48
CA ASN A 275 -20.05 -4.06 5.10
C ASN A 275 -21.10 -3.44 6.04
N PRO A 276 -22.14 -4.13 6.51
CA PRO A 276 -23.09 -3.52 7.45
C PRO A 276 -22.42 -3.04 8.74
N ILE A 277 -21.44 -3.81 9.25
CA ILE A 277 -20.75 -3.51 10.51
C ILE A 277 -19.80 -2.34 10.30
N MET A 278 -18.94 -2.41 9.28
CA MET A 278 -17.96 -1.35 8.98
C MET A 278 -18.64 -0.07 8.49
N GLY A 279 -19.72 -0.19 7.74
CA GLY A 279 -20.53 0.94 7.30
C GLY A 279 -21.23 1.63 8.46
N ALA A 280 -21.74 0.90 9.44
CA ALA A 280 -22.30 1.47 10.66
C ALA A 280 -21.23 2.25 11.47
N ILE A 281 -20.01 1.73 11.57
CA ILE A 281 -18.89 2.42 12.22
C ILE A 281 -18.55 3.70 11.44
N ASN A 282 -18.41 3.60 10.12
CA ASN A 282 -18.09 4.74 9.26
C ASN A 282 -19.17 5.84 9.34
N THR A 283 -20.45 5.45 9.29
CA THR A 283 -21.59 6.36 9.44
C THR A 283 -21.62 6.98 10.83
N GLY A 284 -21.34 6.19 11.87
CA GLY A 284 -21.26 6.67 13.26
C GLY A 284 -20.16 7.73 13.44
N MET A 285 -18.99 7.51 12.87
CA MET A 285 -17.89 8.49 12.88
C MET A 285 -18.29 9.77 12.14
N THR A 286 -18.86 9.66 10.95
CA THR A 286 -19.33 10.80 10.15
C THR A 286 -20.40 11.61 10.91
N ASN A 287 -21.36 10.93 11.52
CA ASN A 287 -22.41 11.59 12.31
C ASN A 287 -21.83 12.29 13.53
N ALA A 288 -20.86 11.69 14.21
CA ALA A 288 -20.17 12.31 15.35
C ALA A 288 -19.43 13.59 14.94
N LEU A 289 -18.66 13.56 13.84
CA LEU A 289 -17.97 14.73 13.32
C LEU A 289 -18.94 15.82 12.87
N ASN A 290 -20.03 15.47 12.20
CA ASN A 290 -21.07 16.41 11.77
C ASN A 290 -21.79 17.03 12.97
N ALA A 291 -22.07 16.26 14.02
CA ALA A 291 -22.66 16.79 15.25
C ALA A 291 -21.72 17.78 15.95
N MET A 292 -20.41 17.53 15.94
CA MET A 292 -19.42 18.49 16.44
C MET A 292 -19.35 19.74 15.56
N ALA A 293 -19.40 19.59 14.24
CA ALA A 293 -19.36 20.71 13.29
C ALA A 293 -20.61 21.60 13.39
N SER A 294 -21.75 21.03 13.74
CA SER A 294 -23.02 21.78 13.89
C SER A 294 -23.12 22.55 15.23
N ASN A 295 -22.19 22.35 16.16
CA ASN A 295 -22.19 22.98 17.47
C ASN A 295 -21.01 23.95 17.57
N GLU A 296 -21.31 25.28 17.65
CA GLU A 296 -20.27 26.31 17.71
C GLU A 296 -19.29 26.11 18.90
N GLY A 297 -19.75 25.57 20.03
CA GLY A 297 -18.93 25.30 21.21
C GLY A 297 -17.95 24.11 21.00
N LEU A 298 -18.20 23.24 20.03
CA LEU A 298 -17.36 22.06 19.70
C LEU A 298 -16.44 22.29 18.49
N MET A 299 -16.46 23.47 17.89
CA MET A 299 -15.64 23.78 16.72
C MET A 299 -14.13 23.68 17.03
N ILE A 300 -13.69 24.20 18.19
CA ILE A 300 -12.28 24.14 18.62
C ILE A 300 -11.84 22.68 18.87
N PRO A 301 -12.58 21.88 19.68
CA PRO A 301 -12.27 20.45 19.79
C PRO A 301 -12.26 19.69 18.47
N LEU A 302 -13.17 20.00 17.54
CA LEU A 302 -13.20 19.40 16.22
C LEU A 302 -11.92 19.72 15.41
N CYS A 303 -11.53 20.99 15.37
CA CYS A 303 -10.30 21.41 14.70
C CYS A 303 -9.06 20.74 15.32
N ALA A 304 -9.02 20.65 16.65
CA ALA A 304 -7.94 19.98 17.36
C ALA A 304 -7.88 18.47 17.04
N LEU A 305 -9.03 17.80 16.97
CA LEU A 305 -9.14 16.39 16.61
C LEU A 305 -8.66 16.15 15.18
N LEU A 306 -9.14 16.93 14.22
CA LEU A 306 -8.73 16.83 12.82
C LEU A 306 -7.24 17.12 12.64
N ALA A 307 -6.72 18.15 13.31
CA ALA A 307 -5.29 18.46 13.30
C ALA A 307 -4.43 17.33 13.91
N ALA A 308 -4.90 16.72 15.01
CA ALA A 308 -4.23 15.57 15.62
C ALA A 308 -4.23 14.36 14.70
N MET A 309 -5.33 14.07 14.03
CA MET A 309 -5.39 13.00 13.01
C MET A 309 -4.39 13.25 11.88
N MET A 310 -4.26 14.50 11.41
CA MET A 310 -3.27 14.87 10.40
C MET A 310 -1.83 14.74 10.91
N ALA A 311 -1.58 15.07 12.17
CA ALA A 311 -0.24 15.00 12.76
C ALA A 311 0.25 13.55 12.98
N ILE A 312 -0.68 12.64 13.33
CA ILE A 312 -0.35 11.22 13.51
C ILE A 312 0.08 10.57 12.20
N ASP A 313 -0.52 10.99 11.10
CA ASP A 313 -0.31 10.32 9.82
C ASP A 313 -0.45 11.28 8.64
N MET A 314 0.64 12.01 8.30
CA MET A 314 0.68 12.93 7.18
C MET A 314 0.53 12.18 5.84
N GLY A 315 -0.70 11.83 5.49
CA GLY A 315 -1.05 11.17 4.23
C GLY A 315 -1.12 9.64 4.30
N GLY A 316 -1.13 9.07 5.48
CA GLY A 316 -1.35 7.65 5.72
C GLY A 316 -2.81 7.26 5.99
N PRO A 317 -3.05 6.03 6.48
CA PRO A 317 -4.38 5.45 6.57
C PRO A 317 -5.32 6.10 7.60
N PHE A 318 -4.80 6.86 8.57
CA PHE A 318 -5.64 7.51 9.60
C PHE A 318 -6.20 8.86 9.18
N ASN A 319 -5.72 9.42 8.06
CA ASN A 319 -6.06 10.78 7.64
C ASN A 319 -6.95 10.83 6.38
N LYS A 320 -7.48 9.69 5.97
CA LYS A 320 -8.29 9.60 4.74
C LYS A 320 -9.69 9.08 5.00
#